data_3550a7bea0ca150b047b14a69f41ac1f
#
_entry.id   3550a7bea0ca150b047b14a69f41ac1f
#
_cell.length_a   1.000
_cell.length_b   1.000
_cell.length_c   1.000
_cell.angle_alpha   90.00
_cell.angle_beta   90.00
_cell.angle_gamma   90.00
#
_symmetry.space_group_name_H-M   'P 1'
#
loop_
_entity.id
_entity.type
_entity.pdbx_description
1 polymer ?
#
loop_
_entity_poly.entity_id
_entity_poly.type
_entity_poly.pdbx_seq_one_letter_code
_entity_poly.pdbx_strand_id
1 'polypeptide(L)'
;MQKVVIYTGPMCNYCSAAKHLLNKKKVDYTEFNIATDQSKMQEMQERTKGARTIPQIFIGKTYVGGYDELKALEIAGKLNSLLEI
;
A
#
# COMPACT_ATOMS: atom_id res chain seq x y z
N MET A 1 -12.49 -1.75 -10.83
CA MET A 1 -11.29 -1.98 -10.00
C MET A 1 -11.11 -0.83 -9.03
N GLN A 2 -10.79 -1.13 -7.78
CA GLN A 2 -10.59 -0.10 -6.76
C GLN A 2 -9.27 0.62 -6.96
N LYS A 3 -9.22 1.89 -6.58
CA LYS A 3 -8.00 2.67 -6.62
C LYS A 3 -7.06 2.21 -5.50
N VAL A 4 -5.79 1.99 -5.86
CA VAL A 4 -4.77 1.57 -4.90
C VAL A 4 -3.79 2.71 -4.69
N VAL A 5 -3.50 3.03 -3.44
CA VAL A 5 -2.51 4.03 -3.05
C VAL A 5 -1.50 3.36 -2.13
N ILE A 6 -0.22 3.57 -2.41
CA ILE A 6 0.85 3.04 -1.59
C ILE A 6 1.84 4.16 -1.23
N TYR A 7 2.10 4.30 0.06
CA TYR A 7 3.12 5.22 0.56
C TYR A 7 4.40 4.44 0.78
N THR A 8 5.49 4.91 0.17
CA THR A 8 6.78 4.21 0.19
C THR A 8 7.91 5.16 0.56
N GLY A 9 9.13 4.63 0.55
CA GLY A 9 10.34 5.41 0.75
C GLY A 9 11.53 4.65 0.19
N PRO A 10 12.73 5.23 0.31
CA PRO A 10 13.94 4.61 -0.22
C PRO A 10 14.37 3.41 0.61
N MET A 11 15.12 2.50 -0.03
CA MET A 11 15.75 1.35 0.65
C MET A 11 14.75 0.51 1.45
N CYS A 12 13.56 0.31 0.90
CA CYS A 12 12.49 -0.39 1.58
C CYS A 12 12.17 -1.69 0.83
N ASN A 13 12.65 -2.81 1.36
CA ASN A 13 12.42 -4.11 0.73
C ASN A 13 10.94 -4.50 0.75
N TYR A 14 10.23 -4.17 1.82
CA TYR A 14 8.80 -4.47 1.91
C TYR A 14 7.99 -3.60 0.96
N CYS A 15 8.43 -2.39 0.68
CA CYS A 15 7.80 -1.55 -0.34
C CYS A 15 7.92 -2.21 -1.72
N SER A 16 9.12 -2.70 -2.04
CA SER A 16 9.37 -3.40 -3.30
C SER A 16 8.52 -4.67 -3.40
N ALA A 17 8.43 -5.42 -2.31
CA ALA A 17 7.63 -6.65 -2.29
C ALA A 17 6.15 -6.35 -2.50
N ALA A 18 5.64 -5.29 -1.87
CA ALA A 18 4.24 -4.90 -2.03
C ALA A 18 3.96 -4.49 -3.48
N LYS A 19 4.84 -3.70 -4.07
CA LYS A 19 4.68 -3.28 -5.47
C LYS A 19 4.75 -4.48 -6.41
N HIS A 20 5.65 -5.42 -6.12
CA HIS A 20 5.76 -6.63 -6.93
C HIS A 20 4.47 -7.44 -6.91
N LEU A 21 3.87 -7.60 -5.74
CA LEU A 21 2.60 -8.31 -5.60
C LEU A 21 1.50 -7.63 -6.40
N LEU A 22 1.39 -6.30 -6.30
CA LEU A 22 0.39 -5.54 -7.06
C LEU A 22 0.63 -5.66 -8.57
N ASN A 23 1.89 -5.63 -8.99
CA ASN A 23 2.24 -5.81 -10.41
C ASN A 23 1.86 -7.20 -10.91
N LYS A 24 2.04 -8.24 -10.10
CA LYS A 24 1.63 -9.59 -10.45
C LYS A 24 0.12 -9.68 -10.64
N LYS A 25 -0.64 -8.90 -9.89
CA LYS A 25 -2.10 -8.82 -10.01
C LYS A 25 -2.52 -7.96 -11.20
N LYS A 26 -1.58 -7.30 -11.87
CA LYS A 26 -1.83 -6.38 -13.00
C LYS A 26 -2.75 -5.24 -12.59
N VAL A 27 -2.55 -4.74 -11.39
CA VAL A 27 -3.34 -3.66 -10.81
C VAL A 27 -2.49 -2.39 -10.84
N ASP A 28 -3.08 -1.31 -11.36
CA ASP A 28 -2.45 -0.01 -11.30
C ASP A 28 -2.52 0.54 -9.88
N TYR A 29 -1.49 1.27 -9.48
CA TYR A 29 -1.47 1.91 -8.17
C TYR A 29 -0.78 3.27 -8.27
N THR A 30 -1.12 4.14 -7.32
CA THR A 30 -0.46 5.43 -7.16
C THR A 30 0.53 5.30 -6.02
N GLU A 31 1.78 5.64 -6.30
CA GLU A 31 2.86 5.56 -5.31
C GLU A 31 3.26 6.96 -4.87
N PHE A 32 3.33 7.18 -3.56
CA PHE A 32 3.85 8.41 -3.00
C PHE A 32 5.10 8.11 -2.17
N ASN A 33 6.22 8.71 -2.55
CA ASN A 33 7.47 8.57 -1.80
C ASN A 33 7.49 9.62 -0.70
N ILE A 34 7.37 9.18 0.55
CA ILE A 34 7.25 10.10 1.69
C ILE A 34 8.59 10.75 2.06
N ALA A 35 9.70 10.21 1.56
CA ALA A 35 11.02 10.79 1.83
C ALA A 35 11.25 12.05 0.98
N THR A 36 10.61 12.14 -0.18
CA THR A 36 10.77 13.28 -1.08
C THR A 36 9.58 14.24 -1.06
N ASP A 37 8.51 13.89 -0.36
CA ASP A 37 7.30 14.72 -0.29
C ASP A 37 6.76 14.72 1.14
N GLN A 38 7.09 15.79 1.87
CA GLN A 38 6.70 15.89 3.28
C GLN A 38 5.20 16.00 3.46
N SER A 39 4.49 16.58 2.50
CA SER A 39 3.03 16.67 2.58
C SER A 39 2.41 15.28 2.51
N LYS A 40 3.01 14.36 1.75
CA LYS A 40 2.53 12.99 1.67
C LYS A 40 2.88 12.19 2.92
N MET A 41 4.02 12.48 3.54
CA MET A 41 4.35 11.92 4.85
C MET A 41 3.29 12.29 5.88
N GLN A 42 2.91 13.56 5.92
CA GLN A 42 1.89 14.04 6.84
C GLN A 42 0.53 13.40 6.54
N GLU A 43 0.16 13.34 5.25
CA GLU A 43 -1.07 12.70 4.82
C GLU A 43 -1.13 11.23 5.27
N MET A 44 -0.03 10.50 5.07
CA MET A 44 0.08 9.11 5.50
C MET A 44 -0.15 8.99 7.01
N GLN A 45 0.50 9.82 7.80
CA GLN A 45 0.36 9.76 9.25
C GLN A 45 -1.07 10.05 9.70
N GLU A 46 -1.73 11.00 9.06
CA GLU A 46 -3.12 11.30 9.37
C GLU A 46 -4.06 10.16 9.02
N ARG A 47 -3.85 9.55 7.83
CA ARG A 47 -4.71 8.47 7.36
C ARG A 47 -4.50 7.17 8.10
N THR A 48 -3.33 6.98 8.71
CA THR A 48 -2.98 5.73 9.42
C THR A 48 -2.96 5.90 10.94
N LYS A 49 -3.36 7.07 11.44
CA LYS A 49 -3.33 7.40 12.88
C LYS A 49 -1.93 7.31 13.46
N GLY A 50 -0.94 7.79 12.70
CA GLY A 50 0.42 7.92 13.19
C GLY A 50 1.36 6.78 12.87
N ALA A 51 1.05 5.96 11.88
CA ALA A 51 1.97 4.90 11.46
C ALA A 51 3.32 5.49 11.05
N ARG A 52 4.40 4.83 11.48
CA ARG A 52 5.78 5.28 11.21
C ARG A 52 6.54 4.33 10.29
N THR A 53 5.88 3.30 9.79
CA THR A 53 6.52 2.32 8.92
C THR A 53 6.00 2.45 7.51
N ILE A 54 6.76 1.93 6.56
CA ILE A 54 6.37 1.83 5.16
C ILE A 54 6.59 0.37 4.72
N PRO A 55 5.84 -0.10 3.73
CA PRO A 55 4.79 0.62 3.00
C PRO A 55 3.51 0.78 3.82
N GLN A 56 2.68 1.75 3.43
CA GLN A 56 1.31 1.85 3.95
C GLN A 56 0.38 1.84 2.74
N ILE A 57 -0.60 0.96 2.73
CA ILE A 57 -1.37 0.61 1.54
C ILE A 57 -2.85 0.83 1.79
N PHE A 58 -3.50 1.48 0.82
CA PHE A 58 -4.95 1.69 0.83
C PHE A 58 -5.54 1.14 -0.46
N ILE A 59 -6.66 0.43 -0.36
CA ILE A 59 -7.42 -0.06 -1.51
C ILE A 59 -8.81 0.55 -1.40
N GLY A 60 -9.11 1.49 -2.31
CA GLY A 60 -10.31 2.28 -2.17
C GLY A 60 -10.32 3.03 -0.85
N LYS A 61 -11.36 2.83 -0.07
CA LYS A 61 -11.47 3.43 1.26
C LYS A 61 -10.93 2.54 2.37
N THR A 62 -10.42 1.36 2.04
CA THR A 62 -9.96 0.39 3.01
C THR A 62 -8.48 0.60 3.30
N TYR A 63 -8.16 0.77 4.57
CA TYR A 63 -6.77 0.80 5.00
C TYR A 63 -6.30 -0.65 5.19
N VAL A 64 -5.36 -1.08 4.35
CA VAL A 64 -4.83 -2.44 4.42
C VAL A 64 -3.76 -2.56 5.50
N GLY A 65 -2.83 -1.62 5.54
CA GLY A 65 -1.67 -1.67 6.40
C GLY A 65 -0.40 -1.79 5.59
N GLY A 66 0.55 -2.60 6.06
CA GLY A 66 1.81 -2.81 5.40
C GLY A 66 1.80 -4.04 4.49
N TYR A 67 3.02 -4.49 4.14
CA TYR A 67 3.16 -5.63 3.26
C TYR A 67 2.62 -6.92 3.87
N ASP A 68 2.86 -7.14 5.18
CA ASP A 68 2.40 -8.37 5.82
C ASP A 68 0.89 -8.50 5.74
N GLU A 69 0.17 -7.40 5.95
CA GLU A 69 -1.28 -7.39 5.85
C GLU A 69 -1.75 -7.62 4.41
N LEU A 70 -1.06 -7.01 3.44
CA LEU A 70 -1.37 -7.22 2.02
C LEU A 70 -1.18 -8.69 1.63
N LYS A 71 -0.07 -9.27 2.06
CA LYS A 71 0.23 -10.68 1.77
C LYS A 71 -0.77 -11.61 2.45
N ALA A 72 -1.18 -11.28 3.67
CA ALA A 72 -2.18 -12.08 4.38
C ALA A 72 -3.51 -12.11 3.62
N LEU A 73 -3.91 -10.98 3.03
CA LEU A 73 -5.12 -10.95 2.20
C LEU A 73 -4.98 -11.83 0.97
N GLU A 74 -3.80 -11.84 0.36
CA GLU A 74 -3.54 -12.69 -0.80
C GLU A 74 -3.61 -14.17 -0.42
N ILE A 75 -2.97 -14.55 0.66
CA ILE A 75 -2.95 -15.94 1.13
C ILE A 75 -4.36 -16.40 1.49
N ALA A 76 -5.17 -15.52 2.10
CA ALA A 76 -6.54 -15.84 2.48
C ALA A 76 -7.49 -15.86 1.29
N GLY A 77 -7.03 -15.48 0.10
CA GLY A 77 -7.87 -15.44 -1.09
C GLY A 77 -8.85 -14.27 -1.11
N LYS A 78 -8.56 -13.22 -0.34
CA LYS A 78 -9.46 -12.06 -0.21
C LYS A 78 -8.99 -10.84 -0.97
N LEU A 79 -7.77 -10.85 -1.48
CA LEU A 79 -7.20 -9.66 -2.11
C LEU A 79 -7.92 -9.31 -3.42
N ASN A 80 -8.22 -10.30 -4.24
CA ASN A 80 -8.91 -10.05 -5.51
C ASN A 80 -10.27 -9.40 -5.29
N SER A 81 -11.03 -9.87 -4.31
CA SER A 81 -12.33 -9.27 -3.99
C SER A 81 -12.18 -7.83 -3.55
N LEU A 82 -11.19 -7.55 -2.71
CA LEU A 82 -10.97 -6.20 -2.22
C LEU A 82 -10.55 -5.26 -3.34
N LEU A 83 -9.73 -5.75 -4.27
CA LEU A 83 -9.32 -5.00 -5.45
C LEU A 83 -10.43 -4.89 -6.49
N GLU A 84 -11.45 -5.73 -6.40
CA GLU A 84 -12.53 -5.85 -7.37
C GLU A 84 -12.02 -6.28 -8.74
N ILE A 85 -11.22 -7.31 -8.75
CA ILE A 85 -10.70 -7.89 -10.00
C ILE A 85 -11.11 -9.37 -10.14
#